data_f94df342bd91ed8a5e6a92f1314045d6
#
_entry.id   f94df342bd91ed8a5e6a92f1314045d6
#
_cell.length_a   1.000
_cell.length_b   1.000
_cell.length_c   1.000
_cell.angle_alpha   90.00
_cell.angle_beta   90.00
_cell.angle_gamma   90.00
#
_symmetry.space_group_name_H-M   'P 1'
#
loop_
_entity.id
_entity.type
_entity.pdbx_description
1 polymer ?
#
loop_
_entity_poly.entity_id
_entity_poly.type
_entity_poly.pdbx_seq_one_letter_code
_entity_poly.pdbx_strand_id
1 'polypeptide(L)'
;HSRWRPENRLDWQRQIKERMRGIVKRVLQYISVKTLILSLLAFGCLFLAGILSLCQLQLKQGLIEQDMAARWSKKKDAAQISAFFAQDQVENSTYFRNAGAELDQALVTASITLEEENQDARLWMDAISRQGKVSLVSERGKAEINAIGIKGDFFQFHPMSLVSGTYISQDSLMKDGIMMDEETAWNLFGSNDVAGMQVTLNGVPHVIVGVFERPEGRIHRAAGLEKAICFLGLDSLEQYGTAQGGYFYEIVMPNPIKGFALSTMNQVLKAETTEVKIVENSTRYELLSLIKVIQGFGTRSMSS
;
A
#
# COMPACT_ATOMS: atom_id res chain seq x y z
N HIS A 1 -13.45 65.40 35.79
CA HIS A 1 -14.27 64.17 35.82
C HIS A 1 -15.46 64.35 34.88
N SER A 2 -15.34 64.03 33.58
CA SER A 2 -16.42 63.99 32.60
C SER A 2 -17.23 62.69 32.79
N ARG A 3 -18.41 62.78 33.35
CA ARG A 3 -19.38 61.69 33.44
C ARG A 3 -19.81 61.29 32.04
N TRP A 4 -19.41 60.08 31.64
CA TRP A 4 -19.99 59.39 30.46
C TRP A 4 -21.47 59.12 30.74
N ARG A 5 -22.40 59.79 30.02
CA ARG A 5 -23.84 59.49 30.11
C ARG A 5 -24.19 58.25 29.26
N PRO A 6 -25.01 57.32 29.76
CA PRO A 6 -25.40 56.10 29.05
C PRO A 6 -26.15 56.34 27.72
N GLU A 7 -26.77 57.48 27.54
CA GLU A 7 -27.46 57.88 26.31
C GLU A 7 -26.57 57.94 25.07
N ASN A 8 -25.33 58.34 25.24
CA ASN A 8 -24.35 58.37 24.13
C ASN A 8 -23.96 56.99 23.59
N ARG A 9 -24.16 55.93 24.38
CA ARG A 9 -23.81 54.55 23.97
C ARG A 9 -24.89 53.96 23.08
N LEU A 10 -26.13 54.27 23.27
CA LEU A 10 -27.27 53.80 22.47
C LEU A 10 -27.29 54.48 21.07
N ASP A 11 -26.98 55.79 21.06
CA ASP A 11 -26.90 56.54 19.83
C ASP A 11 -25.72 56.11 18.94
N TRP A 12 -24.56 55.80 19.56
CA TRP A 12 -23.41 55.28 18.88
C TRP A 12 -23.66 53.89 18.26
N GLN A 13 -24.34 53.01 19.00
CA GLN A 13 -24.74 51.69 18.51
C GLN A 13 -25.77 51.79 17.35
N ARG A 14 -26.71 52.73 17.42
CA ARG A 14 -27.65 53.00 16.32
C ARG A 14 -26.94 53.50 15.10
N GLN A 15 -26.03 54.46 15.23
CA GLN A 15 -25.23 54.97 14.11
C GLN A 15 -24.35 53.92 13.46
N ILE A 16 -23.70 53.01 14.21
CA ILE A 16 -22.94 51.91 13.67
C ILE A 16 -23.88 50.97 12.90
N LYS A 17 -25.02 50.60 13.45
CA LYS A 17 -25.99 49.72 12.84
C LYS A 17 -26.54 50.28 11.53
N GLU A 18 -26.79 51.57 11.46
CA GLU A 18 -27.24 52.26 10.24
C GLU A 18 -26.10 52.36 9.19
N ARG A 19 -24.88 52.66 9.59
CA ARG A 19 -23.71 52.63 8.71
C ARG A 19 -23.48 51.23 8.15
N MET A 20 -23.53 50.20 8.99
CA MET A 20 -23.40 48.81 8.57
C MET A 20 -24.50 48.40 7.59
N ARG A 21 -25.75 48.75 7.87
CA ARG A 21 -26.89 48.52 6.94
C ARG A 21 -26.68 49.23 5.59
N GLY A 22 -26.17 50.47 5.59
CA GLY A 22 -25.83 51.21 4.38
C GLY A 22 -24.71 50.59 3.58
N ILE A 23 -23.69 50.06 4.23
CA ILE A 23 -22.60 49.33 3.60
C ILE A 23 -23.09 48.00 3.02
N VAL A 24 -23.85 47.24 3.77
CA VAL A 24 -24.45 45.97 3.34
C VAL A 24 -25.40 46.17 2.13
N LYS A 25 -26.22 47.23 2.15
CA LYS A 25 -27.08 47.56 1.02
C LYS A 25 -26.29 47.90 -0.25
N ARG A 26 -25.19 48.66 -0.14
CA ARG A 26 -24.32 48.99 -1.29
C ARG A 26 -23.59 47.78 -1.82
N VAL A 27 -23.09 46.90 -0.94
CA VAL A 27 -22.43 45.65 -1.33
C VAL A 27 -23.43 44.71 -2.02
N LEU A 28 -24.66 44.59 -1.52
CA LEU A 28 -25.72 43.79 -2.13
C LEU A 28 -26.20 44.33 -3.52
N GLN A 29 -26.15 45.66 -3.73
CA GLN A 29 -26.46 46.25 -5.04
C GLN A 29 -25.36 46.00 -6.09
N TYR A 30 -24.13 45.77 -5.69
CA TYR A 30 -23.02 45.46 -6.61
C TYR A 30 -22.94 43.97 -6.96
N ILE A 31 -23.59 43.10 -6.20
CA ILE A 31 -23.58 41.65 -6.45
C ILE A 31 -24.67 41.38 -7.54
N SER A 32 -24.26 41.34 -8.79
CA SER A 32 -25.09 40.82 -9.88
C SER A 32 -25.48 39.38 -9.59
N VAL A 33 -26.68 38.94 -9.94
CA VAL A 33 -27.16 37.56 -9.84
C VAL A 33 -26.14 36.58 -10.48
N LYS A 34 -25.46 37.03 -11.56
CA LYS A 34 -24.40 36.27 -12.22
C LYS A 34 -23.16 36.04 -11.29
N THR A 35 -22.75 37.08 -10.55
CA THR A 35 -21.61 36.92 -9.61
C THR A 35 -21.98 36.04 -8.44
N LEU A 36 -23.23 36.07 -7.98
CA LEU A 36 -23.70 35.16 -6.91
C LEU A 36 -23.70 33.71 -7.40
N ILE A 37 -24.17 33.41 -8.58
CA ILE A 37 -24.18 32.07 -9.18
C ILE A 37 -22.73 31.59 -9.39
N LEU A 38 -21.82 32.45 -9.88
CA LEU A 38 -20.42 32.09 -10.08
C LEU A 38 -19.70 31.79 -8.76
N SER A 39 -19.98 32.58 -7.71
CA SER A 39 -19.40 32.36 -6.39
C SER A 39 -19.92 31.07 -5.73
N LEU A 40 -21.19 30.74 -5.91
CA LEU A 40 -21.78 29.45 -5.46
C LEU A 40 -21.17 28.26 -6.21
N LEU A 41 -20.98 28.38 -7.51
CA LEU A 41 -20.31 27.35 -8.32
C LEU A 41 -18.86 27.17 -7.89
N ALA A 42 -18.10 28.25 -7.70
CA ALA A 42 -16.72 28.19 -7.24
C ALA A 42 -16.62 27.55 -5.85
N PHE A 43 -17.51 27.91 -4.93
CA PHE A 43 -17.56 27.29 -3.60
C PHE A 43 -17.92 25.80 -3.66
N GLY A 44 -18.87 25.43 -4.53
CA GLY A 44 -19.22 24.04 -4.78
C GLY A 44 -18.05 23.22 -5.33
N CYS A 45 -17.29 23.79 -6.28
CA CYS A 45 -16.08 23.15 -6.82
C CYS A 45 -14.98 22.97 -5.75
N LEU A 46 -14.74 23.99 -4.92
CA LEU A 46 -13.78 23.92 -3.83
C LEU A 46 -14.19 22.88 -2.78
N PHE A 47 -15.48 22.84 -2.43
CA PHE A 47 -16.01 21.85 -1.50
C PHE A 47 -15.87 20.42 -2.04
N LEU A 48 -16.19 20.21 -3.30
CA LEU A 48 -16.01 18.92 -3.98
C LEU A 48 -14.54 18.51 -4.05
N ALA A 49 -13.64 19.44 -4.37
CA ALA A 49 -12.20 19.20 -4.35
C ALA A 49 -11.70 18.81 -2.95
N GLY A 50 -12.24 19.46 -1.90
CA GLY A 50 -11.95 19.12 -0.51
C GLY A 50 -12.38 17.69 -0.15
N ILE A 51 -13.61 17.28 -0.53
CA ILE A 51 -14.11 15.92 -0.31
C ILE A 51 -13.23 14.90 -1.06
N LEU A 52 -12.90 15.14 -2.32
CA LEU A 52 -12.05 14.25 -3.12
C LEU A 52 -10.66 14.12 -2.50
N SER A 53 -10.09 15.20 -1.99
CA SER A 53 -8.79 15.16 -1.29
C SER A 53 -8.84 14.34 -0.01
N LEU A 54 -9.92 14.45 0.78
CA LEU A 54 -10.12 13.64 1.98
C LEU A 54 -10.31 12.16 1.64
N CYS A 55 -11.10 11.86 0.62
CA CYS A 55 -11.25 10.47 0.12
C CYS A 55 -9.91 9.90 -0.36
N GLN A 56 -9.09 10.69 -1.06
CA GLN A 56 -7.76 10.28 -1.49
C GLN A 56 -6.84 9.97 -0.31
N LEU A 57 -6.86 10.80 0.75
CA LEU A 57 -6.07 10.55 1.97
C LEU A 57 -6.52 9.27 2.68
N GLN A 58 -7.82 9.04 2.80
CA GLN A 58 -8.35 7.80 3.40
C GLN A 58 -7.99 6.56 2.58
N LEU A 59 -8.06 6.63 1.24
CA LEU A 59 -7.64 5.53 0.37
C LEU A 59 -6.15 5.22 0.52
N LYS A 60 -5.29 6.24 0.60
CA LYS A 60 -3.86 6.04 0.83
C LYS A 60 -3.56 5.41 2.18
N GLN A 61 -4.24 5.84 3.24
CA GLN A 61 -4.07 5.27 4.58
C GLN A 61 -4.56 3.82 4.68
N GLY A 62 -5.63 3.47 3.93
CA GLY A 62 -6.16 2.11 3.88
C GLY A 62 -5.36 1.13 3.00
N LEU A 63 -4.35 1.60 2.28
CA LEU A 63 -3.54 0.82 1.34
C LEU A 63 -2.04 1.03 1.60
N ILE A 64 -1.64 0.87 2.84
CA ILE A 64 -0.25 1.03 3.30
C ILE A 64 0.73 0.17 2.49
N GLU A 65 0.27 -0.97 2.00
CA GLU A 65 1.02 -1.92 1.16
C GLU A 65 1.40 -1.33 -0.20
N GLN A 66 0.65 -0.34 -0.68
CA GLN A 66 0.90 0.31 -1.97
C GLN A 66 1.61 1.67 -1.83
N ASP A 67 2.01 2.04 -0.62
CA ASP A 67 2.67 3.32 -0.31
C ASP A 67 4.12 3.13 0.18
N MET A 68 4.76 2.01 -0.19
CA MET A 68 6.14 1.73 0.19
C MET A 68 7.11 2.80 -0.32
N ALA A 69 6.90 3.33 -1.52
CA ALA A 69 7.74 4.39 -2.08
C ALA A 69 7.76 5.64 -1.19
N ALA A 70 6.61 6.07 -0.63
CA ALA A 70 6.55 7.22 0.26
C ALA A 70 7.14 6.93 1.65
N ARG A 71 7.12 5.67 2.09
CA ARG A 71 7.79 5.22 3.32
C ARG A 71 9.30 5.12 3.14
N TRP A 72 9.74 4.73 1.94
CA TRP A 72 11.14 4.60 1.55
C TRP A 72 11.82 5.96 1.40
N SER A 73 11.24 6.87 0.61
CA SER A 73 11.80 8.20 0.38
C SER A 73 10.79 9.32 0.56
N LYS A 74 11.10 10.24 1.49
CA LYS A 74 10.31 11.46 1.70
C LYS A 74 10.42 12.46 0.55
N LYS A 75 11.47 12.35 -0.29
CA LYS A 75 11.74 13.26 -1.42
C LYS A 75 10.86 12.95 -2.64
N LYS A 76 10.07 11.88 -2.63
CA LYS A 76 9.25 11.40 -3.76
C LYS A 76 10.06 11.06 -5.02
N ASP A 77 11.28 10.66 -4.83
CA ASP A 77 12.23 10.23 -5.86
C ASP A 77 12.35 8.71 -5.96
N ALA A 78 11.40 7.98 -5.38
CA ALA A 78 11.26 6.54 -5.44
C ALA A 78 9.91 6.13 -6.01
N ALA A 79 9.86 4.97 -6.64
CA ALA A 79 8.62 4.34 -7.10
C ALA A 79 8.50 2.93 -6.56
N GLN A 80 7.26 2.50 -6.31
CA GLN A 80 6.91 1.12 -6.01
C GLN A 80 6.29 0.50 -7.25
N ILE A 81 6.88 -0.59 -7.72
CA ILE A 81 6.43 -1.38 -8.86
C ILE A 81 5.92 -2.72 -8.34
N SER A 82 4.78 -3.15 -8.83
CA SER A 82 4.23 -4.48 -8.59
C SER A 82 4.07 -5.22 -9.91
N ALA A 83 4.63 -6.42 -9.99
CA ALA A 83 4.58 -7.28 -11.17
C ALA A 83 3.85 -8.59 -10.84
N PHE A 84 2.82 -8.89 -11.62
CA PHE A 84 2.00 -10.08 -11.50
C PHE A 84 2.30 -11.01 -12.65
N PHE A 85 2.95 -12.11 -12.36
CA PHE A 85 3.29 -13.11 -13.35
C PHE A 85 2.12 -14.09 -13.54
N ALA A 86 1.81 -14.46 -14.76
CA ALA A 86 0.92 -15.56 -15.01
C ALA A 86 1.54 -16.89 -14.50
N GLN A 87 0.71 -17.88 -14.28
CA GLN A 87 1.16 -19.19 -13.86
C GLN A 87 2.13 -19.76 -14.93
N ASP A 88 3.18 -20.45 -14.49
CA ASP A 88 4.19 -21.11 -15.33
C ASP A 88 5.07 -20.19 -16.19
N GLN A 89 4.99 -18.87 -16.02
CA GLN A 89 5.88 -17.92 -16.71
C GLN A 89 7.27 -17.84 -16.09
N VAL A 90 7.38 -18.15 -14.81
CA VAL A 90 8.64 -18.16 -14.06
C VAL A 90 8.80 -19.53 -13.42
N GLU A 91 9.87 -20.22 -13.78
CA GLU A 91 10.12 -21.58 -13.30
C GLU A 91 10.44 -21.62 -11.80
N ASN A 92 11.29 -20.69 -11.35
CA ASN A 92 11.69 -20.63 -9.95
C ASN A 92 12.16 -19.21 -9.53
N SER A 93 12.37 -19.04 -8.23
CA SER A 93 12.78 -17.76 -7.65
C SER A 93 14.18 -17.25 -8.10
N THR A 94 14.99 -18.06 -8.78
CA THR A 94 16.29 -17.65 -9.35
C THR A 94 16.12 -16.58 -10.43
N TYR A 95 14.99 -16.59 -11.14
CA TYR A 95 14.64 -15.55 -12.11
C TYR A 95 14.74 -14.14 -11.48
N PHE A 96 14.18 -13.94 -10.30
CA PHE A 96 14.19 -12.64 -9.62
C PHE A 96 15.58 -12.21 -9.15
N ARG A 97 16.42 -13.17 -8.76
CA ARG A 97 17.82 -12.88 -8.44
C ARG A 97 18.58 -12.36 -9.66
N ASN A 98 18.34 -12.96 -10.81
CA ASN A 98 18.95 -12.49 -12.07
C ASN A 98 18.40 -11.12 -12.47
N ALA A 99 17.09 -10.91 -12.30
CA ALA A 99 16.45 -9.60 -12.50
C ALA A 99 17.05 -8.52 -11.59
N GLY A 100 17.33 -8.83 -10.31
CA GLY A 100 18.03 -7.94 -9.39
C GLY A 100 19.42 -7.54 -9.89
N ALA A 101 20.21 -8.49 -10.40
CA ALA A 101 21.53 -8.20 -10.96
C ALA A 101 21.46 -7.34 -12.24
N GLU A 102 20.46 -7.59 -13.10
CA GLU A 102 20.20 -6.75 -14.28
C GLU A 102 19.76 -5.33 -13.87
N LEU A 103 18.99 -5.20 -12.79
CA LEU A 103 18.58 -3.91 -12.24
C LEU A 103 19.78 -3.12 -11.70
N ASP A 104 20.66 -3.75 -10.92
CA ASP A 104 21.88 -3.11 -10.42
C ASP A 104 22.71 -2.53 -11.57
N GLN A 105 22.86 -3.29 -12.63
CA GLN A 105 23.57 -2.82 -13.83
C GLN A 105 22.85 -1.66 -14.52
N ALA A 106 21.52 -1.69 -14.59
CA ALA A 106 20.73 -0.63 -15.18
C ALA A 106 20.84 0.68 -14.37
N LEU A 107 20.83 0.59 -13.03
CA LEU A 107 20.99 1.75 -12.13
C LEU A 107 22.38 2.36 -12.26
N VAL A 108 23.45 1.53 -12.30
CA VAL A 108 24.81 2.01 -12.52
C VAL A 108 24.93 2.70 -13.89
N THR A 109 24.34 2.15 -14.94
CA THR A 109 24.32 2.75 -16.27
C THR A 109 23.61 4.11 -16.29
N ALA A 110 22.57 4.24 -15.48
CA ALA A 110 21.85 5.51 -15.29
C ALA A 110 22.57 6.49 -14.33
N SER A 111 23.78 6.16 -13.87
CA SER A 111 24.54 6.94 -12.88
C SER A 111 23.82 7.13 -11.55
N ILE A 112 22.98 6.17 -11.18
CA ILE A 112 22.30 6.12 -9.89
C ILE A 112 23.12 5.20 -8.98
N THR A 113 23.86 5.82 -8.06
CA THR A 113 24.74 5.12 -7.11
C THR A 113 24.46 5.60 -5.69
N LEU A 114 24.86 4.81 -4.70
CA LEU A 114 24.84 5.24 -3.31
C LEU A 114 25.83 6.39 -3.09
N GLU A 115 25.46 7.31 -2.20
CA GLU A 115 26.39 8.34 -1.73
C GLU A 115 27.53 7.67 -0.95
N GLU A 116 28.76 8.14 -1.10
CA GLU A 116 29.96 7.54 -0.48
C GLU A 116 29.87 7.44 1.06
N GLU A 117 29.09 8.33 1.67
CA GLU A 117 28.86 8.36 3.12
C GLU A 117 27.91 7.28 3.63
N ASN A 118 27.20 6.58 2.75
CA ASN A 118 26.13 5.65 3.15
C ASN A 118 26.21 4.30 2.41
N GLN A 119 27.37 3.65 2.49
CA GLN A 119 27.67 2.39 1.79
C GLN A 119 26.82 1.21 2.25
N ASP A 120 26.25 1.27 3.46
CA ASP A 120 25.34 0.24 4.00
C ASP A 120 23.88 0.43 3.53
N ALA A 121 23.57 1.51 2.84
CA ALA A 121 22.23 1.73 2.30
C ALA A 121 21.97 0.83 1.09
N ARG A 122 20.71 0.51 0.85
CA ARG A 122 20.28 -0.20 -0.35
C ARG A 122 19.67 0.82 -1.34
N LEU A 123 20.00 0.67 -2.63
CA LEU A 123 19.37 1.47 -3.68
C LEU A 123 17.92 1.05 -3.94
N TRP A 124 17.63 -0.22 -3.73
CA TRP A 124 16.30 -0.81 -3.91
C TRP A 124 16.05 -1.94 -2.92
N MET A 125 14.80 -2.33 -2.81
CA MET A 125 14.32 -3.39 -1.94
C MET A 125 13.23 -4.14 -2.65
N ASP A 126 13.19 -5.46 -2.53
CA ASP A 126 12.19 -6.27 -3.20
C ASP A 126 11.50 -7.27 -2.27
N ALA A 127 10.38 -7.77 -2.77
CA ALA A 127 9.63 -8.86 -2.16
C ALA A 127 9.04 -9.76 -3.24
N ILE A 128 9.15 -11.06 -3.01
CA ILE A 128 8.55 -12.08 -3.86
C ILE A 128 7.53 -12.82 -3.02
N SER A 129 6.36 -13.08 -3.58
CA SER A 129 5.39 -13.93 -2.93
C SER A 129 4.66 -14.83 -3.92
N ARG A 130 4.13 -15.95 -3.41
CA ARG A 130 3.32 -16.90 -4.16
C ARG A 130 2.26 -17.48 -3.25
N GLN A 131 1.05 -17.58 -3.76
CA GLN A 131 -0.04 -18.19 -3.02
C GLN A 131 0.04 -19.71 -3.07
N GLY A 132 -0.53 -20.37 -2.07
CA GLY A 132 -0.63 -21.80 -2.02
C GLY A 132 -1.52 -22.30 -0.88
N LYS A 133 -1.42 -23.59 -0.61
CA LYS A 133 -2.07 -24.24 0.52
C LYS A 133 -1.09 -25.14 1.23
N VAL A 134 -1.26 -25.22 2.54
CA VAL A 134 -0.45 -26.10 3.40
C VAL A 134 -1.34 -26.85 4.37
N SER A 135 -0.89 -28.03 4.77
CA SER A 135 -1.47 -28.81 5.83
C SER A 135 -0.57 -28.76 7.05
N LEU A 136 -1.02 -28.07 8.08
CA LEU A 136 -0.29 -27.94 9.34
C LEU A 136 -0.81 -28.97 10.33
N VAL A 137 0.11 -29.65 11.02
CA VAL A 137 -0.19 -30.66 12.05
C VAL A 137 0.51 -30.25 13.33
N SER A 138 -0.28 -30.18 14.41
CA SER A 138 0.20 -30.00 15.78
C SER A 138 -0.16 -31.22 16.63
N GLU A 139 0.21 -31.23 17.90
CA GLU A 139 -0.20 -32.28 18.84
C GLU A 139 -1.72 -32.32 19.07
N ARG A 140 -2.41 -31.17 18.89
CA ARG A 140 -3.85 -31.03 19.14
C ARG A 140 -4.72 -31.27 17.91
N GLY A 141 -4.15 -31.13 16.70
CA GLY A 141 -4.96 -31.28 15.50
C GLY A 141 -4.23 -31.00 14.21
N LYS A 142 -5.01 -31.04 13.14
CA LYS A 142 -4.58 -30.76 11.78
C LYS A 142 -5.46 -29.67 11.17
N ALA A 143 -4.86 -28.73 10.46
CA ALA A 143 -5.56 -27.70 9.71
C ALA A 143 -5.01 -27.59 8.30
N GLU A 144 -5.90 -27.52 7.31
CA GLU A 144 -5.55 -27.12 5.94
C GLU A 144 -5.88 -25.66 5.75
N ILE A 145 -4.89 -24.86 5.46
CA ILE A 145 -5.01 -23.39 5.40
C ILE A 145 -4.37 -22.83 4.14
N ASN A 146 -4.80 -21.62 3.77
CA ASN A 146 -4.11 -20.88 2.72
C ASN A 146 -2.72 -20.47 3.21
N ALA A 147 -1.78 -20.42 2.29
CA ALA A 147 -0.41 -20.06 2.59
C ALA A 147 0.10 -19.03 1.58
N ILE A 148 0.94 -18.14 2.05
CA ILE A 148 1.72 -17.24 1.20
C ILE A 148 3.19 -17.55 1.45
N GLY A 149 3.84 -18.13 0.45
CA GLY A 149 5.30 -18.28 0.42
C GLY A 149 5.94 -16.94 0.13
N ILE A 150 6.88 -16.52 0.95
CA ILE A 150 7.50 -15.19 0.89
C ILE A 150 9.02 -15.28 0.79
N LYS A 151 9.61 -14.32 0.08
CA LYS A 151 11.05 -14.09 -0.01
C LYS A 151 11.29 -12.60 -0.23
N GLY A 152 12.46 -12.08 0.13
CA GLY A 152 12.71 -10.66 0.03
C GLY A 152 12.19 -9.91 1.27
N ASP A 153 12.13 -8.64 1.25
CA ASP A 153 11.73 -7.76 2.36
C ASP A 153 10.18 -7.65 2.50
N PHE A 154 9.47 -8.78 2.37
CA PHE A 154 8.01 -8.84 2.25
C PHE A 154 7.27 -8.02 3.32
N PHE A 155 7.65 -8.15 4.60
CA PHE A 155 6.96 -7.43 5.68
C PHE A 155 7.28 -5.93 5.73
N GLN A 156 8.26 -5.46 4.98
CA GLN A 156 8.46 -4.03 4.76
C GLN A 156 7.39 -3.46 3.81
N PHE A 157 6.97 -4.24 2.82
CA PHE A 157 5.88 -3.90 1.92
C PHE A 157 4.52 -4.11 2.60
N HIS A 158 4.35 -5.19 3.34
CA HIS A 158 3.11 -5.65 3.96
C HIS A 158 3.25 -5.71 5.49
N PRO A 159 3.29 -4.56 6.18
CA PRO A 159 3.36 -4.54 7.64
C PRO A 159 2.07 -5.09 8.24
N MET A 160 2.19 -5.93 9.25
CA MET A 160 1.08 -6.56 9.96
C MET A 160 1.18 -6.32 11.46
N SER A 161 0.04 -6.34 12.15
CA SER A 161 0.00 -6.31 13.60
C SER A 161 0.39 -7.68 14.15
N LEU A 162 1.45 -7.75 14.96
CA LEU A 162 1.84 -8.98 15.65
C LEU A 162 1.10 -9.10 16.97
N VAL A 163 0.57 -10.29 17.23
CA VAL A 163 0.00 -10.69 18.53
C VAL A 163 1.09 -11.25 19.42
N SER A 164 2.00 -12.07 18.87
CA SER A 164 3.16 -12.61 19.58
C SER A 164 4.31 -12.92 18.61
N GLY A 165 5.53 -13.01 19.12
CA GLY A 165 6.71 -13.38 18.36
C GLY A 165 7.26 -12.25 17.47
N THR A 166 7.82 -12.64 16.32
CA THR A 166 8.49 -11.75 15.36
C THR A 166 8.12 -12.08 13.93
N TYR A 167 8.50 -11.21 12.98
CA TYR A 167 8.43 -11.53 11.56
C TYR A 167 9.45 -12.59 11.16
N ILE A 168 9.15 -13.31 10.08
CA ILE A 168 10.13 -14.19 9.42
C ILE A 168 11.27 -13.30 8.92
N SER A 169 12.49 -13.56 9.43
CA SER A 169 13.69 -12.85 8.98
C SER A 169 14.29 -13.53 7.76
N GLN A 170 14.70 -12.73 6.78
CA GLN A 170 15.44 -13.20 5.62
C GLN A 170 16.85 -13.66 5.95
N ASP A 171 17.47 -13.00 6.94
CA ASP A 171 18.82 -13.29 7.39
C ASP A 171 18.88 -14.51 8.31
N SER A 172 17.72 -15.12 8.63
CA SER A 172 17.70 -16.35 9.40
C SER A 172 18.40 -17.48 8.64
N LEU A 173 19.35 -18.13 9.31
CA LEU A 173 19.99 -19.34 8.80
C LEU A 173 18.98 -20.49 8.63
N MET A 174 17.97 -20.54 9.50
CA MET A 174 16.89 -21.52 9.45
C MET A 174 15.75 -20.99 8.61
N LYS A 175 15.41 -21.69 7.54
CA LYS A 175 14.35 -21.31 6.60
C LYS A 175 13.01 -21.97 6.89
N ASP A 176 12.88 -22.57 8.07
CA ASP A 176 11.72 -23.33 8.57
C ASP A 176 10.75 -22.46 9.40
N GLY A 177 10.93 -21.14 9.39
CA GLY A 177 10.05 -20.23 10.10
C GLY A 177 8.67 -20.13 9.44
N ILE A 178 7.61 -20.19 10.27
CA ILE A 178 6.22 -19.99 9.86
C ILE A 178 5.56 -18.95 10.76
N MET A 179 4.73 -18.10 10.16
CA MET A 179 3.81 -17.20 10.87
C MET A 179 2.38 -17.59 10.55
N MET A 180 1.49 -17.54 11.53
CA MET A 180 0.09 -17.88 11.35
C MET A 180 -0.82 -16.82 11.99
N ASP A 181 -2.05 -16.75 11.51
CA ASP A 181 -3.05 -15.88 12.12
C ASP A 181 -3.49 -16.44 13.49
N GLU A 182 -4.02 -15.54 14.34
CA GLU A 182 -4.41 -15.85 15.72
C GLU A 182 -5.48 -16.96 15.82
N GLU A 183 -6.42 -17.05 14.88
CA GLU A 183 -7.44 -18.07 14.88
C GLU A 183 -6.84 -19.47 14.59
N THR A 184 -5.89 -19.53 13.65
CA THR A 184 -5.15 -20.75 13.35
C THR A 184 -4.29 -21.18 14.54
N ALA A 185 -3.59 -20.24 15.20
CA ALA A 185 -2.82 -20.50 16.40
C ALA A 185 -3.71 -21.07 17.53
N TRP A 186 -4.87 -20.45 17.75
CA TRP A 186 -5.83 -20.93 18.74
C TRP A 186 -6.37 -22.33 18.42
N ASN A 187 -6.72 -22.59 17.17
CA ASN A 187 -7.25 -23.90 16.75
C ASN A 187 -6.23 -25.02 16.87
N LEU A 188 -4.96 -24.77 16.56
CA LEU A 188 -3.90 -25.77 16.58
C LEU A 188 -3.27 -25.96 17.98
N PHE A 189 -3.25 -24.93 18.81
CA PHE A 189 -2.52 -24.95 20.09
C PHE A 189 -3.37 -24.58 21.31
N GLY A 190 -4.49 -23.86 21.10
CA GLY A 190 -5.33 -23.33 22.18
C GLY A 190 -4.73 -22.10 22.87
N SER A 191 -3.81 -21.42 22.21
CA SER A 191 -3.14 -20.21 22.68
C SER A 191 -2.68 -19.37 21.48
N ASN A 192 -2.55 -18.08 21.67
CA ASN A 192 -1.91 -17.17 20.70
C ASN A 192 -0.43 -16.92 21.03
N ASP A 193 0.04 -17.33 22.21
CA ASP A 193 1.44 -17.28 22.60
C ASP A 193 2.11 -18.62 22.29
N VAL A 194 2.40 -18.80 20.99
CA VAL A 194 2.95 -20.05 20.44
C VAL A 194 4.28 -19.86 19.72
N ALA A 195 4.86 -18.67 19.80
CA ALA A 195 6.16 -18.40 19.22
C ALA A 195 7.24 -19.33 19.85
N GLY A 196 8.06 -19.95 18.99
CA GLY A 196 9.03 -20.97 19.38
C GLY A 196 8.49 -22.41 19.43
N MET A 197 7.17 -22.61 19.35
CA MET A 197 6.58 -23.94 19.24
C MET A 197 6.77 -24.52 17.84
N GLN A 198 6.69 -25.84 17.73
CA GLN A 198 6.82 -26.55 16.47
C GLN A 198 5.45 -26.94 15.88
N VAL A 199 5.36 -26.84 14.57
CA VAL A 199 4.26 -27.36 13.76
C VAL A 199 4.85 -28.18 12.62
N THR A 200 4.18 -29.24 12.22
CA THR A 200 4.64 -30.10 11.15
C THR A 200 3.94 -29.75 9.82
N LEU A 201 4.72 -29.47 8.80
CA LEU A 201 4.29 -29.21 7.45
C LEU A 201 4.73 -30.35 6.54
N ASN A 202 3.80 -31.15 6.04
CA ASN A 202 4.06 -32.35 5.22
C ASN A 202 5.13 -33.28 5.82
N GLY A 203 5.08 -33.51 7.13
CA GLY A 203 6.03 -34.39 7.86
C GLY A 203 7.34 -33.70 8.27
N VAL A 204 7.57 -32.44 7.87
CA VAL A 204 8.77 -31.69 8.21
C VAL A 204 8.47 -30.66 9.30
N PRO A 205 9.22 -30.63 10.42
CA PRO A 205 9.00 -29.68 11.49
C PRO A 205 9.37 -28.27 11.03
N HIS A 206 8.50 -27.33 11.38
CA HIS A 206 8.69 -25.88 11.20
C HIS A 206 8.49 -25.19 12.54
N VAL A 207 9.17 -24.08 12.76
CA VAL A 207 9.10 -23.29 13.99
C VAL A 207 8.16 -22.10 13.79
N ILE A 208 7.20 -21.95 14.69
CA ILE A 208 6.33 -20.77 14.70
C ILE A 208 7.17 -19.58 15.20
N VAL A 209 7.41 -18.61 14.33
CA VAL A 209 8.19 -17.41 14.69
C VAL A 209 7.31 -16.26 15.13
N GLY A 210 6.05 -16.24 14.71
CA GLY A 210 5.11 -15.20 15.10
C GLY A 210 3.66 -15.54 14.81
N VAL A 211 2.78 -14.85 15.53
CA VAL A 211 1.33 -14.85 15.35
C VAL A 211 0.89 -13.43 15.03
N PHE A 212 0.06 -13.25 14.03
CA PHE A 212 -0.41 -11.96 13.59
C PHE A 212 -1.93 -11.85 13.68
N GLU A 213 -2.40 -10.61 13.87
CA GLU A 213 -3.80 -10.25 13.80
C GLU A 213 -4.25 -10.24 12.34
N ARG A 214 -5.34 -10.94 12.05
CA ARG A 214 -5.88 -10.98 10.69
C ARG A 214 -6.39 -9.59 10.30
N PRO A 215 -5.94 -9.02 9.16
CA PRO A 215 -6.39 -7.71 8.76
C PRO A 215 -7.88 -7.67 8.48
N GLU A 216 -8.59 -6.78 9.14
CA GLU A 216 -10.02 -6.56 8.99
C GLU A 216 -10.32 -5.47 7.96
N GLY A 217 -11.52 -5.52 7.36
CA GLY A 217 -12.03 -4.47 6.50
C GLY A 217 -12.51 -4.94 5.13
N ARG A 218 -13.22 -4.06 4.43
CA ARG A 218 -13.82 -4.39 3.13
C ARG A 218 -12.79 -4.72 2.05
N ILE A 219 -11.63 -4.06 2.07
CA ILE A 219 -10.56 -4.24 1.09
C ILE A 219 -9.90 -5.60 1.31
N HIS A 220 -9.56 -5.94 2.55
CA HIS A 220 -8.95 -7.21 2.92
C HIS A 220 -9.91 -8.38 2.66
N ARG A 221 -11.19 -8.16 2.90
CA ARG A 221 -12.28 -9.07 2.57
C ARG A 221 -12.36 -9.37 1.08
N ALA A 222 -12.34 -8.32 0.26
CA ALA A 222 -12.33 -8.45 -1.20
C ALA A 222 -11.05 -9.14 -1.72
N ALA A 223 -9.93 -9.04 -1.00
CA ALA A 223 -8.68 -9.73 -1.30
C ALA A 223 -8.66 -11.21 -0.82
N GLY A 224 -9.71 -11.69 -0.14
CA GLY A 224 -9.80 -13.07 0.36
C GLY A 224 -8.98 -13.34 1.61
N LEU A 225 -8.52 -12.31 2.30
CA LEU A 225 -7.72 -12.41 3.53
C LEU A 225 -8.57 -12.70 4.79
N GLU A 226 -9.88 -12.94 4.65
CA GLU A 226 -10.76 -13.40 5.74
C GLU A 226 -10.54 -14.86 6.12
N LYS A 227 -9.94 -15.64 5.23
CA LYS A 227 -9.69 -17.08 5.47
C LYS A 227 -8.42 -17.24 6.30
N ALA A 228 -8.35 -18.37 7.03
CA ALA A 228 -7.14 -18.80 7.71
C ALA A 228 -5.93 -18.75 6.76
N ILE A 229 -4.88 -18.09 7.19
CA ILE A 229 -3.69 -17.84 6.36
C ILE A 229 -2.42 -17.98 7.19
N CYS A 230 -1.36 -18.49 6.57
CA CYS A 230 -0.03 -18.46 7.14
C CYS A 230 0.99 -17.91 6.14
N PHE A 231 2.10 -17.40 6.66
CA PHE A 231 3.27 -17.01 5.89
C PHE A 231 4.42 -17.96 6.21
N LEU A 232 5.17 -18.36 5.19
CA LEU A 232 6.35 -19.21 5.33
C LEU A 232 7.36 -18.87 4.22
N GLY A 233 8.57 -19.36 4.34
CA GLY A 233 9.56 -19.20 3.28
C GLY A 233 9.03 -19.73 1.94
N LEU A 234 9.28 -19.02 0.85
CA LEU A 234 8.84 -19.40 -0.49
C LEU A 234 9.31 -20.82 -0.87
N ASP A 235 10.58 -21.10 -0.56
CA ASP A 235 11.18 -22.43 -0.83
C ASP A 235 10.44 -23.54 -0.02
N SER A 236 10.01 -23.26 1.21
CA SER A 236 9.23 -24.20 2.03
C SER A 236 7.83 -24.42 1.46
N LEU A 237 7.17 -23.37 0.95
CA LEU A 237 5.88 -23.53 0.27
C LEU A 237 6.01 -24.40 -0.99
N GLU A 238 7.01 -24.17 -1.80
CA GLU A 238 7.22 -24.91 -3.05
C GLU A 238 7.61 -26.36 -2.83
N GLN A 239 8.37 -26.64 -1.75
CA GLN A 239 8.83 -27.97 -1.43
C GLN A 239 7.81 -28.82 -0.65
N TYR A 240 7.10 -28.22 0.28
CA TYR A 240 6.25 -28.94 1.24
C TYR A 240 4.77 -28.59 1.16
N GLY A 241 4.40 -27.51 0.47
CA GLY A 241 3.03 -27.09 0.25
C GLY A 241 2.54 -27.42 -1.16
N THR A 242 1.42 -26.80 -1.51
CA THR A 242 0.86 -26.82 -2.87
C THR A 242 0.79 -25.37 -3.36
N ALA A 243 1.80 -24.96 -4.12
CA ALA A 243 1.83 -23.63 -4.71
C ALA A 243 0.72 -23.47 -5.76
N GLN A 244 0.10 -22.31 -5.83
CA GLN A 244 -1.00 -21.98 -6.73
C GLN A 244 -0.75 -20.63 -7.41
N GLY A 245 -1.12 -20.51 -8.68
CA GLY A 245 -0.94 -19.27 -9.43
C GLY A 245 0.53 -18.92 -9.73
N GLY A 246 0.72 -17.75 -10.28
CA GLY A 246 2.04 -17.20 -10.59
C GLY A 246 2.68 -16.47 -9.41
N TYR A 247 3.86 -15.96 -9.65
CA TYR A 247 4.58 -15.14 -8.68
C TYR A 247 4.03 -13.71 -8.64
N PHE A 248 4.08 -13.11 -7.49
CA PHE A 248 3.91 -11.69 -7.28
C PHE A 248 5.25 -11.10 -6.83
N TYR A 249 5.72 -10.11 -7.56
CA TYR A 249 7.00 -9.44 -7.32
C TYR A 249 6.76 -7.97 -7.06
N GLU A 250 7.31 -7.46 -5.99
CA GLU A 250 7.25 -6.06 -5.63
C GLU A 250 8.65 -5.51 -5.45
N ILE A 251 8.83 -4.28 -5.86
CA ILE A 251 10.10 -3.59 -5.72
C ILE A 251 9.87 -2.10 -5.45
N VAL A 252 10.67 -1.52 -4.57
CA VAL A 252 10.84 -0.08 -4.41
C VAL A 252 12.22 0.31 -4.86
N MET A 253 12.31 1.30 -5.75
CA MET A 253 13.55 1.70 -6.39
C MET A 253 13.58 3.20 -6.70
N PRO A 254 14.74 3.80 -6.96
CA PRO A 254 14.84 5.19 -7.39
C PRO A 254 14.03 5.48 -8.66
N ASN A 255 13.36 6.64 -8.68
CA ASN A 255 12.58 7.12 -9.82
C ASN A 255 12.84 8.62 -10.03
N PRO A 256 14.07 9.01 -10.40
CA PRO A 256 14.48 10.41 -10.50
C PRO A 256 13.70 11.18 -11.57
N ILE A 257 13.22 10.47 -12.58
CA ILE A 257 12.39 11.00 -13.67
C ILE A 257 11.12 10.14 -13.74
N LYS A 258 9.96 10.78 -13.89
CA LYS A 258 8.67 10.09 -13.96
C LYS A 258 8.67 8.98 -15.02
N GLY A 259 8.36 7.76 -14.58
CA GLY A 259 8.30 6.57 -15.44
C GLY A 259 9.62 5.84 -15.62
N PHE A 260 10.74 6.33 -15.07
CA PHE A 260 12.04 5.66 -15.12
C PHE A 260 11.95 4.25 -14.53
N ALA A 261 11.45 4.13 -13.30
CA ALA A 261 11.32 2.85 -12.61
C ALA A 261 10.45 1.85 -13.40
N LEU A 262 9.30 2.30 -13.91
CA LEU A 262 8.42 1.46 -14.72
C LEU A 262 9.08 1.00 -16.01
N SER A 263 9.77 1.89 -16.72
CA SER A 263 10.50 1.57 -17.97
C SER A 263 11.63 0.57 -17.70
N THR A 264 12.43 0.81 -16.65
CA THR A 264 13.52 -0.07 -16.26
C THR A 264 13.00 -1.47 -15.90
N MET A 265 11.93 -1.56 -15.10
CA MET A 265 11.37 -2.86 -14.72
C MET A 265 10.72 -3.60 -15.88
N ASN A 266 10.13 -2.91 -16.87
CA ASN A 266 9.64 -3.56 -18.09
C ASN A 266 10.79 -4.22 -18.86
N GLN A 267 11.97 -3.62 -18.91
CA GLN A 267 13.15 -4.18 -19.55
C GLN A 267 13.73 -5.36 -18.74
N VAL A 268 13.97 -5.17 -17.46
CA VAL A 268 14.56 -6.15 -16.54
C VAL A 268 13.69 -7.41 -16.44
N LEU A 269 12.36 -7.25 -16.34
CA LEU A 269 11.42 -8.37 -16.28
C LEU A 269 11.00 -8.87 -17.67
N LYS A 270 11.61 -8.37 -18.76
CA LYS A 270 11.34 -8.81 -20.14
C LYS A 270 9.84 -8.84 -20.46
N ALA A 271 9.12 -7.79 -20.10
CA ALA A 271 7.66 -7.72 -20.18
C ALA A 271 7.09 -7.93 -21.60
N GLU A 272 7.91 -7.76 -22.64
CA GLU A 272 7.52 -8.03 -24.03
C GLU A 272 7.43 -9.55 -24.36
N THR A 273 8.18 -10.37 -23.64
CA THR A 273 8.27 -11.82 -23.90
C THR A 273 7.70 -12.68 -22.79
N THR A 274 7.48 -12.09 -21.61
CA THR A 274 6.94 -12.75 -20.42
C THR A 274 5.53 -12.26 -20.16
N GLU A 275 4.58 -13.16 -19.92
CA GLU A 275 3.21 -12.76 -19.55
C GLU A 275 3.19 -12.24 -18.10
N VAL A 276 3.52 -10.95 -17.98
CA VAL A 276 3.59 -10.23 -16.73
C VAL A 276 2.82 -8.92 -16.82
N LYS A 277 2.02 -8.64 -15.80
CA LYS A 277 1.34 -7.34 -15.65
C LYS A 277 2.11 -6.50 -14.66
N ILE A 278 2.73 -5.43 -15.13
CA ILE A 278 3.50 -4.49 -14.30
C ILE A 278 2.67 -3.24 -14.02
N VAL A 279 2.65 -2.83 -12.76
CA VAL A 279 1.88 -1.66 -12.27
C VAL A 279 2.78 -0.80 -11.40
N GLU A 280 2.82 0.50 -11.68
CA GLU A 280 3.44 1.49 -10.81
C GLU A 280 2.41 1.97 -9.77
N ASN A 281 2.62 1.67 -8.49
CA ASN A 281 1.68 2.00 -7.41
C ASN A 281 1.82 3.43 -6.92
N SER A 282 3.01 4.02 -6.97
CA SER A 282 3.30 5.37 -6.43
C SER A 282 2.47 6.49 -7.06
N THR A 283 2.04 6.33 -8.32
CA THR A 283 1.22 7.32 -9.04
C THR A 283 -0.26 6.95 -9.13
N ARG A 284 -0.64 5.76 -8.68
CA ARG A 284 -1.98 5.19 -8.88
C ARG A 284 -3.09 6.01 -8.22
N TYR A 285 -2.81 6.64 -7.10
CA TYR A 285 -3.76 7.44 -6.32
C TYR A 285 -3.57 8.96 -6.49
N GLU A 286 -2.77 9.39 -7.46
CA GLU A 286 -2.74 10.79 -7.83
C GLU A 286 -4.06 11.22 -8.49
N LEU A 287 -4.50 12.46 -8.23
CA LEU A 287 -5.77 12.99 -8.71
C LEU A 287 -5.93 12.84 -10.23
N LEU A 288 -4.85 13.07 -10.98
CA LEU A 288 -4.82 12.92 -12.44
C LEU A 288 -5.01 11.47 -12.90
N SER A 289 -4.52 10.50 -12.13
CA SER A 289 -4.70 9.07 -12.43
C SER A 289 -6.15 8.65 -12.19
N LEU A 290 -6.79 9.16 -11.13
CA LEU A 290 -8.20 8.93 -10.84
C LEU A 290 -9.11 9.52 -11.93
N ILE A 291 -8.80 10.72 -12.42
CA ILE A 291 -9.53 11.35 -13.53
C ILE A 291 -9.45 10.50 -14.80
N LYS A 292 -8.28 9.95 -15.14
CA LYS A 292 -8.10 9.05 -16.29
C LYS A 292 -8.92 7.76 -16.16
N VAL A 293 -9.01 7.20 -14.95
CA VAL A 293 -9.85 6.01 -14.69
C VAL A 293 -11.31 6.34 -14.90
N ILE A 294 -11.80 7.47 -14.38
CA ILE A 294 -13.20 7.92 -14.57
C ILE A 294 -13.51 8.15 -16.06
N GLN A 295 -12.61 8.78 -16.81
CA GLN A 295 -12.75 8.97 -18.26
C GLN A 295 -12.79 7.63 -19.01
N GLY A 296 -11.96 6.65 -18.61
CA GLY A 296 -11.94 5.31 -19.20
C GLY A 296 -13.24 4.53 -18.96
N PHE A 297 -13.91 4.74 -17.84
CA PHE A 297 -15.25 4.16 -17.59
C PHE A 297 -16.34 4.81 -18.47
N GLY A 298 -16.27 6.13 -18.67
CA GLY A 298 -17.22 6.85 -19.53
C GLY A 298 -17.17 6.41 -21.00
N THR A 299 -15.97 6.12 -21.53
CA THR A 299 -15.80 5.69 -22.92
C THR A 299 -16.24 4.24 -23.16
N ARG A 300 -16.13 3.35 -22.16
CA ARG A 300 -16.62 1.97 -22.28
C ARG A 300 -18.14 1.83 -22.23
N SER A 301 -18.84 2.73 -21.53
CA SER A 301 -20.31 2.70 -21.46
C SER A 301 -20.97 3.26 -22.72
N MET A 302 -20.25 3.93 -23.63
CA MET A 302 -20.76 4.45 -24.89
C MET A 302 -20.53 3.50 -26.09
N SER A 303 -19.84 2.39 -25.90
CA SER A 303 -19.51 1.42 -26.96
C SER A 303 -20.19 0.05 -26.79
N SER A 304 -21.17 -0.05 -25.88
CA SER A 304 -22.00 -1.27 -25.68
C SER A 304 -23.42 -1.07 -26.14
#